data_e93b89263c0647a963fd577f206f964b
#
_entry.id   e93b89263c0647a963fd577f206f964b
#
_cell.length_a   1.000
_cell.length_b   1.000
_cell.length_c   1.000
_cell.angle_alpha   90.00
_cell.angle_beta   90.00
_cell.angle_gamma   90.00
#
_symmetry.space_group_name_H-M   'P 1'
#
loop_
_entity.id
_entity.type
_entity.pdbx_description
1 polymer ?
#
loop_
_entity_poly.entity_id
_entity_poly.type
_entity_poly.pdbx_seq_one_letter_code
_entity_poly.pdbx_strand_id
1 'polypeptide(L)'
;MSEMSLAAGDIELLIFVNQKPDFPEPCDACIAHGELGLRKSCPSLDINLGCSGYVHGLWIAHAMIASGAVSNCLLLVGDLCARATDQTNRKAAQVFGDAASATFLKRTEEERTATFVMGCDGSGWDKIIHPFGGMRLPYDAASIDLSVEDAAGNRWTAQQGMMKGEDVFNFTMEVAPSLLAEIIAAAGWKKEDVDLFAIHQANKQIVENVIEKAEIPAEKAPTDVFSKYANNSTNSVVMVLCDQPENAELKKTIFCAFGIGLSWGATAVDLTGLYNGGISTYVPPVNRMNREQQIEHWIKHFKGE
;
A
#
# COMPACT_ATOMS: atom_id res chain seq x y z
N MET A 1 14.34 -12.26 1.05
CA MET A 1 15.78 -12.07 1.36
C MET A 1 16.62 -13.24 0.88
N SER A 2 16.21 -14.48 1.07
CA SER A 2 16.97 -15.67 0.62
C SER A 2 17.22 -15.71 -0.89
N GLU A 3 16.21 -15.42 -1.70
CA GLU A 3 16.31 -15.44 -3.16
C GLU A 3 17.23 -14.34 -3.74
N MET A 4 17.34 -13.22 -3.04
CA MET A 4 18.22 -12.11 -3.41
C MET A 4 19.58 -12.16 -2.71
N SER A 5 19.87 -13.19 -1.92
CA SER A 5 21.08 -13.33 -1.10
C SER A 5 21.34 -12.12 -0.17
N LEU A 6 20.27 -11.45 0.30
CA LEU A 6 20.36 -10.33 1.23
C LEU A 6 20.48 -10.84 2.67
N ALA A 7 21.54 -10.45 3.36
CA ALA A 7 21.66 -10.68 4.80
C ALA A 7 20.96 -9.55 5.58
N ALA A 8 20.43 -9.89 6.76
CA ALA A 8 19.81 -8.91 7.64
C ALA A 8 20.75 -7.74 8.00
N GLY A 9 22.06 -8.03 8.10
CA GLY A 9 23.10 -7.03 8.35
C GLY A 9 23.32 -6.02 7.22
N ASP A 10 22.84 -6.29 6.01
CA ASP A 10 23.05 -5.43 4.86
C ASP A 10 22.00 -4.29 4.79
N ILE A 11 20.88 -4.43 5.49
CA ILE A 11 19.80 -3.45 5.47
C ILE A 11 20.18 -2.22 6.30
N GLU A 12 20.10 -1.04 5.69
CA GLU A 12 20.47 0.23 6.32
C GLU A 12 19.28 1.06 6.77
N LEU A 13 18.11 0.88 6.16
CA LEU A 13 16.86 1.54 6.52
C LEU A 13 15.70 0.56 6.32
N LEU A 14 14.79 0.50 7.27
CA LEU A 14 13.52 -0.19 7.15
C LEU A 14 12.37 0.82 7.17
N ILE A 15 11.52 0.80 6.16
CA ILE A 15 10.26 1.54 6.12
C ILE A 15 9.13 0.54 6.04
N PHE A 16 8.09 0.69 6.86
CA PHE A 16 6.87 -0.08 6.77
C PHE A 16 5.68 0.85 6.49
N VAL A 17 4.96 0.59 5.42
CA VAL A 17 3.75 1.35 5.06
C VAL A 17 2.54 0.49 5.36
N ASN A 18 1.66 1.00 6.22
CA ASN A 18 0.40 0.36 6.58
C ASN A 18 -0.65 1.40 6.97
N GLN A 19 -1.92 1.02 6.96
CA GLN A 19 -3.03 1.84 7.47
C GLN A 19 -3.50 1.39 8.84
N LYS A 20 -3.23 0.13 9.19
CA LYS A 20 -3.75 -0.53 10.39
C LYS A 20 -2.63 -1.33 11.03
N PRO A 21 -1.89 -0.70 11.94
CA PRO A 21 -0.79 -1.37 12.64
C PRO A 21 -1.32 -2.51 13.52
N ASP A 22 -0.47 -3.49 13.79
CA ASP A 22 -0.76 -4.62 14.67
C ASP A 22 -1.07 -4.15 16.11
N PHE A 23 -0.38 -3.10 16.55
CA PHE A 23 -0.55 -2.47 17.85
C PHE A 23 -0.56 -0.94 17.71
N PRO A 24 -1.22 -0.19 18.60
CA PRO A 24 -1.08 1.27 18.66
C PRO A 24 0.37 1.70 18.87
N GLU A 25 1.15 0.91 19.62
CA GLU A 25 2.58 1.05 19.94
C GLU A 25 3.16 -0.33 20.30
N PRO A 26 4.41 -0.63 19.90
CA PRO A 26 5.29 0.11 19.01
C PRO A 26 4.84 0.06 17.54
N CYS A 27 5.51 0.84 16.67
CA CYS A 27 5.28 0.78 15.22
C CYS A 27 5.67 -0.58 14.64
N ASP A 28 4.99 -1.01 13.56
CA ASP A 28 5.21 -2.31 12.93
C ASP A 28 6.61 -2.48 12.35
N ALA A 29 7.24 -1.40 11.91
CA ALA A 29 8.64 -1.43 11.48
C ALA A 29 9.60 -1.86 12.61
N CYS A 30 9.33 -1.48 13.86
CA CYS A 30 10.13 -1.94 15.00
C CYS A 30 9.94 -3.42 15.27
N ILE A 31 8.72 -3.93 15.11
CA ILE A 31 8.41 -5.35 15.25
C ILE A 31 9.12 -6.12 14.14
N ALA A 32 8.94 -5.70 12.89
CA ALA A 32 9.58 -6.32 11.73
C ALA A 32 11.12 -6.27 11.80
N HIS A 33 11.69 -5.18 12.34
CA HIS A 33 13.13 -5.08 12.59
C HIS A 33 13.63 -6.21 13.50
N GLY A 34 12.91 -6.48 14.60
CA GLY A 34 13.25 -7.56 15.53
C GLY A 34 13.09 -8.95 14.90
N GLU A 35 11.96 -9.19 14.24
CA GLU A 35 11.67 -10.46 13.57
C GLU A 35 12.67 -10.79 12.44
N LEU A 36 13.10 -9.78 11.70
CA LEU A 36 14.10 -9.92 10.63
C LEU A 36 15.53 -10.01 11.16
N GLY A 37 15.77 -9.73 12.45
CA GLY A 37 17.11 -9.73 13.06
C GLY A 37 18.01 -8.65 12.47
N LEU A 38 17.47 -7.46 12.16
CA LEU A 38 18.25 -6.37 11.59
C LEU A 38 19.26 -5.82 12.61
N ARG A 39 20.33 -5.20 12.11
CA ARG A 39 21.34 -4.58 12.99
C ARG A 39 20.74 -3.40 13.76
N LYS A 40 21.15 -3.21 15.02
CA LYS A 40 20.67 -2.10 15.89
C LYS A 40 20.90 -0.70 15.32
N SER A 41 21.82 -0.55 14.37
CA SER A 41 22.08 0.70 13.66
C SER A 41 21.17 0.93 12.45
N CYS A 42 20.22 0.03 12.17
CA CYS A 42 19.23 0.18 11.10
C CYS A 42 18.01 0.94 11.66
N PRO A 43 17.80 2.23 11.33
CA PRO A 43 16.60 2.93 11.71
C PRO A 43 15.38 2.29 11.04
N SER A 44 14.24 2.31 11.76
CA SER A 44 13.00 1.70 11.32
C SER A 44 11.83 2.62 11.64
N LEU A 45 10.94 2.84 10.68
CA LEU A 45 9.81 3.75 10.83
C LEU A 45 8.58 3.30 10.04
N ASP A 46 7.38 3.62 10.54
CA ASP A 46 6.13 3.43 9.83
C ASP A 46 5.72 4.68 9.06
N ILE A 47 5.00 4.45 7.95
CA ILE A 47 4.26 5.48 7.23
C ILE A 47 2.79 5.07 7.27
N ASN A 48 1.96 5.85 7.97
CA ASN A 48 0.52 5.62 8.01
C ASN A 48 -0.13 6.27 6.77
N LEU A 49 -0.20 5.52 5.69
CA LEU A 49 -0.91 5.91 4.47
C LEU A 49 -1.57 4.68 3.84
N GLY A 50 -2.72 4.93 3.21
CA GLY A 50 -3.45 3.92 2.46
C GLY A 50 -3.03 3.80 1.00
N CYS A 51 -3.97 3.85 0.10
CA CYS A 51 -3.84 3.51 -1.32
C CYS A 51 -2.62 4.12 -2.04
N SER A 52 -2.24 5.36 -1.70
CA SER A 52 -1.06 6.03 -2.28
C SER A 52 0.25 5.72 -1.54
N GLY A 53 0.19 4.97 -0.44
CA GLY A 53 1.30 4.79 0.49
C GLY A 53 2.56 4.16 -0.10
N TYR A 54 2.41 3.20 -1.04
CA TYR A 54 3.57 2.62 -1.70
C TYR A 54 4.41 3.67 -2.44
N VAL A 55 3.76 4.55 -3.20
CA VAL A 55 4.47 5.61 -3.94
C VAL A 55 5.13 6.61 -2.97
N HIS A 56 4.47 6.94 -1.86
CA HIS A 56 5.06 7.77 -0.81
C HIS A 56 6.27 7.08 -0.14
N GLY A 57 6.16 5.78 0.14
CA GLY A 57 7.27 4.98 0.67
C GLY A 57 8.47 4.95 -0.27
N LEU A 58 8.23 4.75 -1.59
CA LEU A 58 9.27 4.84 -2.61
C LEU A 58 9.92 6.21 -2.65
N TRP A 59 9.12 7.29 -2.60
CA TRP A 59 9.62 8.66 -2.60
C TRP A 59 10.53 8.94 -1.41
N ILE A 60 10.14 8.55 -0.20
CA ILE A 60 10.94 8.73 1.01
C ILE A 60 12.21 7.87 0.95
N ALA A 61 12.10 6.59 0.61
CA ALA A 61 13.26 5.70 0.47
C ALA A 61 14.27 6.22 -0.56
N HIS A 62 13.77 6.67 -1.74
CA HIS A 62 14.59 7.27 -2.77
C HIS A 62 15.30 8.54 -2.27
N ALA A 63 14.59 9.45 -1.60
CA ALA A 63 15.16 10.68 -1.05
C ALA A 63 16.26 10.40 -0.03
N MET A 64 16.08 9.40 0.84
CA MET A 64 17.09 8.99 1.84
C MET A 64 18.33 8.39 1.18
N ILE A 65 18.17 7.59 0.13
CA ILE A 65 19.29 7.03 -0.64
C ILE A 65 20.00 8.13 -1.44
N ALA A 66 19.24 8.98 -2.14
CA ALA A 66 19.78 10.05 -2.97
C ALA A 66 20.56 11.10 -2.15
N SER A 67 20.11 11.41 -0.93
CA SER A 67 20.81 12.31 -0.01
C SER A 67 22.13 11.73 0.54
N GLY A 68 22.34 10.43 0.39
CA GLY A 68 23.49 9.73 0.98
C GLY A 68 23.33 9.39 2.46
N ALA A 69 22.15 9.59 3.04
CA ALA A 69 21.88 9.22 4.43
C ALA A 69 21.98 7.70 4.64
N VAL A 70 21.56 6.92 3.65
CA VAL A 70 21.69 5.46 3.58
C VAL A 70 22.04 5.03 2.17
N SER A 71 22.58 3.81 2.00
CA SER A 71 22.88 3.23 0.69
C SER A 71 21.76 2.31 0.18
N ASN A 72 20.90 1.85 1.08
CA ASN A 72 19.77 0.99 0.73
C ASN A 72 18.61 1.12 1.72
N CYS A 73 17.45 0.65 1.28
CA CYS A 73 16.23 0.62 2.07
C CYS A 73 15.44 -0.65 1.76
N LEU A 74 14.95 -1.31 2.79
CA LEU A 74 13.90 -2.31 2.69
C LEU A 74 12.56 -1.61 2.95
N LEU A 75 11.74 -1.50 1.90
CA LEU A 75 10.37 -0.97 1.98
C LEU A 75 9.40 -2.16 2.08
N LEU A 76 8.78 -2.29 3.23
CA LEU A 76 7.69 -3.24 3.47
C LEU A 76 6.35 -2.51 3.33
N VAL A 77 5.38 -3.18 2.77
CA VAL A 77 4.01 -2.68 2.66
C VAL A 77 3.06 -3.81 3.03
N GLY A 78 2.09 -3.54 3.91
CA GLY A 78 1.17 -4.57 4.35
C GLY A 78 -0.16 -4.01 4.83
N ASP A 79 -1.26 -4.50 4.25
CA ASP A 79 -2.61 -4.15 4.66
C ASP A 79 -3.50 -5.39 4.76
N LEU A 80 -4.21 -5.53 5.88
CA LEU A 80 -5.23 -6.57 6.13
C LEU A 80 -6.63 -5.95 5.98
N CYS A 81 -6.96 -5.49 4.78
CA CYS A 81 -8.20 -4.78 4.49
C CYS A 81 -9.43 -5.68 4.59
N ALA A 82 -9.34 -6.92 4.09
CA ALA A 82 -10.44 -7.89 4.13
C ALA A 82 -10.79 -8.29 5.56
N ARG A 83 -9.80 -8.47 6.43
CA ARG A 83 -10.00 -8.79 7.86
C ARG A 83 -10.75 -7.69 8.61
N ALA A 84 -10.56 -6.44 8.21
CA ALA A 84 -11.19 -5.29 8.82
C ALA A 84 -12.58 -4.97 8.23
N THR A 85 -13.08 -5.79 7.33
CA THR A 85 -14.35 -5.57 6.63
C THR A 85 -15.39 -6.57 7.11
N ASP A 86 -16.60 -6.08 7.45
CA ASP A 86 -17.73 -6.94 7.80
C ASP A 86 -18.23 -7.69 6.56
N GLN A 87 -18.22 -9.01 6.62
CA GLN A 87 -18.64 -9.88 5.51
C GLN A 87 -20.14 -9.75 5.18
N THR A 88 -20.93 -9.16 6.07
CA THR A 88 -22.35 -8.87 5.83
C THR A 88 -22.57 -7.54 5.09
N ASN A 89 -21.55 -6.68 5.03
CA ASN A 89 -21.59 -5.44 4.26
C ASN A 89 -21.30 -5.71 2.79
N ARG A 90 -22.32 -5.83 1.97
CA ARG A 90 -22.21 -6.16 0.55
C ARG A 90 -21.42 -5.14 -0.28
N LYS A 91 -21.34 -3.87 0.18
CA LYS A 91 -20.60 -2.81 -0.51
C LYS A 91 -19.08 -2.92 -0.30
N ALA A 92 -18.66 -3.53 0.80
CA ALA A 92 -17.26 -3.60 1.19
C ALA A 92 -16.68 -5.02 1.11
N ALA A 93 -17.46 -6.05 1.48
CA ALA A 93 -17.00 -7.44 1.59
C ALA A 93 -16.43 -8.04 0.29
N GLN A 94 -16.85 -7.53 -0.87
CA GLN A 94 -16.42 -8.02 -2.18
C GLN A 94 -15.31 -7.17 -2.82
N VAL A 95 -14.85 -6.13 -2.12
CA VAL A 95 -13.92 -5.16 -2.71
C VAL A 95 -12.49 -5.41 -2.25
N PHE A 96 -12.29 -5.71 -0.97
CA PHE A 96 -10.96 -5.70 -0.37
C PHE A 96 -10.32 -7.09 -0.29
N GLY A 97 -9.00 -7.11 -0.53
CA GLY A 97 -8.11 -8.26 -0.33
C GLY A 97 -6.95 -7.89 0.58
N ASP A 98 -6.32 -8.91 1.14
CA ASP A 98 -5.13 -8.76 1.99
C ASP A 98 -3.88 -9.06 1.16
N ALA A 99 -2.86 -8.22 1.29
CA ALA A 99 -1.57 -8.45 0.66
C ALA A 99 -0.44 -7.78 1.45
N ALA A 100 0.77 -8.30 1.24
CA ALA A 100 2.00 -7.67 1.68
C ALA A 100 3.05 -7.74 0.57
N SER A 101 3.95 -6.78 0.54
CA SER A 101 5.07 -6.76 -0.39
C SER A 101 6.35 -6.27 0.29
N ALA A 102 7.49 -6.65 -0.29
CA ALA A 102 8.80 -6.19 0.10
C ALA A 102 9.56 -5.69 -1.13
N THR A 103 10.03 -4.46 -1.09
CA THR A 103 10.82 -3.84 -2.14
C THR A 103 12.18 -3.46 -1.57
N PHE A 104 13.25 -3.97 -2.17
CA PHE A 104 14.60 -3.58 -1.81
C PHE A 104 15.14 -2.56 -2.79
N LEU A 105 15.44 -1.36 -2.28
CA LEU A 105 16.05 -0.29 -3.04
C LEU A 105 17.52 -0.16 -2.63
N LYS A 106 18.39 0.04 -3.60
CA LYS A 106 19.82 0.28 -3.33
C LYS A 106 20.36 1.37 -4.24
N ARG A 107 21.39 2.06 -3.76
CA ARG A 107 22.18 2.98 -4.59
C ARG A 107 22.81 2.22 -5.73
N THR A 108 22.87 2.84 -6.91
CA THR A 108 23.60 2.38 -8.08
C THR A 108 24.51 3.49 -8.57
N GLU A 109 25.64 3.12 -9.19
CA GLU A 109 26.53 4.05 -9.91
C GLU A 109 26.01 4.36 -11.32
N GLU A 110 25.06 3.57 -11.82
CA GLU A 110 24.40 3.84 -13.08
C GLU A 110 23.44 5.02 -12.94
N GLU A 111 23.39 5.86 -13.96
CA GLU A 111 22.39 6.95 -13.99
C GLU A 111 21.01 6.35 -14.16
N ARG A 112 20.23 6.36 -13.08
CA ARG A 112 18.84 5.91 -13.02
C ARG A 112 17.97 7.05 -12.56
N THR A 113 16.90 7.30 -13.27
CA THR A 113 15.95 8.35 -12.94
C THR A 113 14.73 7.78 -12.24
N ALA A 114 14.32 8.45 -11.16
CA ALA A 114 13.01 8.29 -10.56
C ALA A 114 12.40 9.68 -10.39
N THR A 115 11.28 9.90 -11.04
CA THR A 115 10.54 11.16 -10.98
C THR A 115 9.29 10.94 -10.14
N PHE A 116 8.94 11.91 -9.28
CA PHE A 116 7.79 11.81 -8.40
C PHE A 116 6.90 13.04 -8.53
N VAL A 117 5.59 12.82 -8.55
CA VAL A 117 4.55 13.85 -8.45
C VAL A 117 3.62 13.42 -7.33
N MET A 118 3.49 14.27 -6.32
CA MET A 118 2.76 13.96 -5.08
C MET A 118 1.75 15.05 -4.79
N GLY A 119 0.64 14.68 -4.13
CA GLY A 119 -0.35 15.65 -3.71
C GLY A 119 -1.25 15.14 -2.58
N CYS A 120 -1.92 16.10 -1.94
CA CYS A 120 -2.87 15.86 -0.87
C CYS A 120 -3.95 16.93 -0.85
N ASP A 121 -5.20 16.51 -0.66
CA ASP A 121 -6.33 17.39 -0.36
C ASP A 121 -6.96 17.00 0.97
N GLY A 122 -6.48 17.62 2.03
CA GLY A 122 -6.98 17.41 3.38
C GLY A 122 -8.41 17.90 3.60
N SER A 123 -9.01 18.68 2.69
CA SER A 123 -10.42 19.06 2.80
C SER A 123 -11.37 17.88 2.61
N GLY A 124 -10.90 16.80 1.94
CA GLY A 124 -11.62 15.57 1.73
C GLY A 124 -11.35 14.46 2.76
N TRP A 125 -10.78 14.79 3.93
CA TRP A 125 -10.33 13.82 4.94
C TRP A 125 -11.41 12.84 5.43
N ASP A 126 -12.69 13.24 5.40
CA ASP A 126 -13.84 12.44 5.84
C ASP A 126 -14.49 11.60 4.73
N LYS A 127 -13.96 11.67 3.48
CA LYS A 127 -14.53 10.92 2.34
C LYS A 127 -14.19 9.44 2.38
N ILE A 128 -13.02 9.10 2.94
CA ILE A 128 -12.62 7.74 3.30
C ILE A 128 -12.03 7.81 4.70
N ILE A 129 -12.70 7.21 5.67
CA ILE A 129 -12.31 7.35 7.07
C ILE A 129 -12.66 6.09 7.88
N HIS A 130 -11.83 5.78 8.87
CA HIS A 130 -12.18 4.89 9.98
C HIS A 130 -12.36 5.76 11.22
N PRO A 131 -13.59 6.09 11.60
CA PRO A 131 -13.81 7.15 12.59
C PRO A 131 -13.50 6.74 14.03
N PHE A 132 -13.62 5.44 14.36
CA PHE A 132 -13.44 4.93 15.73
C PHE A 132 -12.06 4.26 15.91
N GLY A 133 -11.67 4.10 17.18
CA GLY A 133 -10.45 3.38 17.58
C GLY A 133 -9.19 4.25 17.65
N GLY A 134 -9.25 5.50 17.17
CA GLY A 134 -8.17 6.49 17.32
C GLY A 134 -8.36 7.37 18.55
N MET A 135 -7.38 8.25 18.81
CA MET A 135 -7.39 9.14 19.97
C MET A 135 -8.55 10.15 19.99
N ARG A 136 -9.06 10.54 18.80
CA ARG A 136 -10.19 11.49 18.71
C ARG A 136 -11.51 10.84 19.11
N LEU A 137 -11.69 9.57 18.80
CA LEU A 137 -12.90 8.80 19.08
C LEU A 137 -12.50 7.37 19.45
N PRO A 138 -12.01 7.15 20.68
CA PRO A 138 -11.62 5.81 21.13
C PRO A 138 -12.84 4.89 21.26
N TYR A 139 -12.60 3.58 21.23
CA TYR A 139 -13.67 2.62 21.55
C TYR A 139 -14.04 2.73 23.04
N ASP A 140 -15.33 2.70 23.30
CA ASP A 140 -15.94 2.60 24.63
C ASP A 140 -17.07 1.58 24.63
N ALA A 141 -17.71 1.39 25.77
CA ALA A 141 -18.82 0.44 25.92
C ALA A 141 -20.04 0.76 25.03
N ALA A 142 -20.22 2.02 24.63
CA ALA A 142 -21.34 2.41 23.78
C ALA A 142 -21.02 2.21 22.29
N SER A 143 -19.76 2.37 21.88
CA SER A 143 -19.35 2.29 20.50
C SER A 143 -18.96 0.87 20.07
N ILE A 144 -18.51 0.01 20.98
CA ILE A 144 -18.02 -1.33 20.63
C ILE A 144 -19.09 -2.19 19.96
N ASP A 145 -20.33 -2.05 20.39
CA ASP A 145 -21.50 -2.78 19.87
C ASP A 145 -22.33 -1.95 18.87
N LEU A 146 -21.87 -0.74 18.54
CA LEU A 146 -22.58 0.12 17.59
C LEU A 146 -22.70 -0.55 16.23
N SER A 147 -23.92 -0.70 15.76
CA SER A 147 -24.26 -1.24 14.45
C SER A 147 -25.40 -0.45 13.85
N VAL A 148 -25.22 -0.03 12.60
CA VAL A 148 -26.21 0.72 11.82
C VAL A 148 -26.46 0.00 10.52
N GLU A 149 -27.72 -0.04 10.08
CA GLU A 149 -28.13 -0.61 8.81
C GLU A 149 -28.69 0.47 7.89
N ASP A 150 -28.24 0.48 6.62
CA ASP A 150 -28.79 1.39 5.62
C ASP A 150 -30.10 0.83 5.02
N ALA A 151 -30.81 1.66 4.25
CA ALA A 151 -32.09 1.28 3.61
C ALA A 151 -31.97 0.06 2.64
N ALA A 152 -30.77 -0.29 2.23
CA ALA A 152 -30.50 -1.44 1.36
C ALA A 152 -30.07 -2.69 2.15
N GLY A 153 -30.09 -2.64 3.50
CA GLY A 153 -29.68 -3.73 4.35
C GLY A 153 -28.18 -3.93 4.48
N ASN A 154 -27.36 -2.91 4.15
CA ASN A 154 -25.92 -2.98 4.40
C ASN A 154 -25.62 -2.56 5.84
N ARG A 155 -24.92 -3.42 6.55
CA ARG A 155 -24.53 -3.19 7.92
C ARG A 155 -23.19 -2.50 8.01
N TRP A 156 -23.10 -1.49 8.86
CA TRP A 156 -21.86 -0.83 9.27
C TRP A 156 -21.69 -0.91 10.78
N THR A 157 -20.47 -1.12 11.25
CA THR A 157 -20.13 -1.13 12.67
C THR A 157 -19.02 -0.11 12.95
N ALA A 158 -18.88 0.30 14.21
CA ALA A 158 -17.80 1.22 14.62
C ALA A 158 -16.38 0.67 14.31
N GLN A 159 -16.24 -0.63 14.14
CA GLN A 159 -14.97 -1.27 13.82
C GLN A 159 -14.60 -1.19 12.32
N GLN A 160 -15.41 -0.52 11.52
CA GLN A 160 -15.24 -0.46 10.05
C GLN A 160 -14.96 0.95 9.57
N GLY A 161 -14.25 1.00 8.44
CA GLY A 161 -14.13 2.22 7.65
C GLY A 161 -15.43 2.58 6.94
N MET A 162 -15.56 3.84 6.59
CA MET A 162 -16.63 4.41 5.79
C MET A 162 -16.07 5.05 4.53
N MET A 163 -16.83 5.02 3.45
CA MET A 163 -16.46 5.66 2.18
C MET A 163 -17.66 6.30 1.53
N LYS A 164 -17.54 7.57 1.17
CA LYS A 164 -18.48 8.31 0.31
C LYS A 164 -18.16 8.02 -1.15
N GLY A 165 -18.72 6.94 -1.68
CA GLY A 165 -18.31 6.36 -2.97
C GLY A 165 -18.36 7.33 -4.15
N GLU A 166 -19.40 8.17 -4.25
CA GLU A 166 -19.53 9.17 -5.31
C GLU A 166 -18.46 10.25 -5.23
N ASP A 167 -18.19 10.78 -4.02
CA ASP A 167 -17.14 11.78 -3.81
C ASP A 167 -15.76 11.23 -4.17
N VAL A 168 -15.49 9.97 -3.78
CA VAL A 168 -14.22 9.28 -4.07
C VAL A 168 -14.09 9.01 -5.58
N PHE A 169 -15.17 8.63 -6.25
CA PHE A 169 -15.18 8.46 -7.71
C PHE A 169 -14.87 9.79 -8.43
N ASN A 170 -15.57 10.88 -8.05
CA ASN A 170 -15.36 12.19 -8.66
C ASN A 170 -13.92 12.70 -8.45
N PHE A 171 -13.40 12.59 -7.23
CA PHE A 171 -12.00 12.87 -6.92
C PHE A 171 -11.04 12.05 -7.80
N THR A 172 -11.28 10.76 -7.94
CA THR A 172 -10.42 9.89 -8.76
C THR A 172 -10.43 10.32 -10.23
N MET A 173 -11.60 10.62 -10.77
CA MET A 173 -11.74 11.04 -12.18
C MET A 173 -11.12 12.42 -12.45
N GLU A 174 -10.99 13.25 -11.44
CA GLU A 174 -10.29 14.54 -11.55
C GLU A 174 -8.78 14.35 -11.45
N VAL A 175 -8.33 13.66 -10.41
CA VAL A 175 -6.92 13.61 -10.02
C VAL A 175 -6.11 12.61 -10.85
N ALA A 176 -6.59 11.39 -11.04
CA ALA A 176 -5.74 10.33 -11.61
C ALA A 176 -5.32 10.57 -13.07
N PRO A 177 -6.20 11.05 -13.99
CA PRO A 177 -5.79 11.40 -15.34
C PRO A 177 -4.80 12.57 -15.40
N SER A 178 -5.01 13.60 -14.56
CA SER A 178 -4.11 14.74 -14.46
C SER A 178 -2.74 14.33 -13.93
N LEU A 179 -2.71 13.49 -12.90
CA LEU A 179 -1.50 12.94 -12.29
C LEU A 179 -0.68 12.12 -13.29
N LEU A 180 -1.35 11.30 -14.12
CA LEU A 180 -0.69 10.53 -15.19
C LEU A 180 -0.08 11.47 -16.25
N ALA A 181 -0.79 12.49 -16.67
CA ALA A 181 -0.25 13.46 -17.62
C ALA A 181 0.95 14.22 -17.04
N GLU A 182 0.86 14.65 -15.78
CA GLU A 182 1.91 15.38 -15.09
C GLU A 182 3.17 14.53 -14.89
N ILE A 183 3.06 13.27 -14.45
CA ILE A 183 4.23 12.39 -14.24
C ILE A 183 4.93 12.05 -15.56
N ILE A 184 4.17 11.81 -16.64
CA ILE A 184 4.73 11.54 -17.97
C ILE A 184 5.52 12.76 -18.45
N ALA A 185 4.95 13.96 -18.33
CA ALA A 185 5.61 15.21 -18.70
C ALA A 185 6.87 15.48 -17.85
N ALA A 186 6.77 15.29 -16.51
CA ALA A 186 7.87 15.50 -15.59
C ALA A 186 9.04 14.52 -15.83
N ALA A 187 8.75 13.29 -16.24
CA ALA A 187 9.76 12.30 -16.62
C ALA A 187 10.36 12.56 -18.02
N GLY A 188 9.81 13.46 -18.82
CA GLY A 188 10.20 13.68 -20.21
C GLY A 188 9.89 12.48 -21.12
N TRP A 189 8.92 11.65 -20.73
CA TRP A 189 8.51 10.46 -21.50
C TRP A 189 7.32 10.78 -22.40
N LYS A 190 7.05 9.86 -23.34
CA LYS A 190 5.79 9.80 -24.06
C LYS A 190 4.97 8.62 -23.55
N LYS A 191 3.65 8.66 -23.70
CA LYS A 191 2.75 7.56 -23.29
C LYS A 191 3.16 6.22 -23.94
N GLU A 192 3.57 6.29 -25.20
CA GLU A 192 3.98 5.13 -26.00
C GLU A 192 5.30 4.51 -25.53
N ASP A 193 6.14 5.29 -24.86
CA ASP A 193 7.46 4.83 -24.36
C ASP A 193 7.33 4.06 -23.04
N VAL A 194 6.21 4.21 -22.34
CA VAL A 194 5.96 3.52 -21.06
C VAL A 194 5.66 2.05 -21.32
N ASP A 195 6.31 1.15 -20.59
CA ASP A 195 6.10 -0.29 -20.71
C ASP A 195 4.93 -0.77 -19.84
N LEU A 196 4.76 -0.17 -18.64
CA LEU A 196 3.72 -0.52 -17.70
C LEU A 196 3.17 0.71 -16.96
N PHE A 197 1.84 0.85 -16.96
CA PHE A 197 1.10 1.73 -16.08
C PHE A 197 0.49 0.91 -14.93
N ALA A 198 1.17 0.87 -13.80
CA ALA A 198 0.69 0.23 -12.59
C ALA A 198 -0.24 1.20 -11.83
N ILE A 199 -1.52 1.19 -12.20
CA ILE A 199 -2.56 2.06 -11.61
C ILE A 199 -3.18 1.35 -10.40
N HIS A 200 -3.48 2.10 -9.35
CA HIS A 200 -4.20 1.60 -8.18
C HIS A 200 -5.47 0.86 -8.54
N GLN A 201 -5.60 -0.38 -8.12
CA GLN A 201 -6.69 -1.30 -8.45
C GLN A 201 -7.88 -1.12 -7.49
N ALA A 202 -8.49 0.07 -7.49
CA ALA A 202 -9.66 0.36 -6.64
C ALA A 202 -10.86 -0.56 -6.97
N ASN A 203 -11.20 -0.66 -8.24
CA ASN A 203 -12.03 -1.65 -8.89
C ASN A 203 -11.84 -1.54 -10.41
N LYS A 204 -12.29 -2.55 -11.16
CA LYS A 204 -12.08 -2.62 -12.60
C LYS A 204 -12.62 -1.39 -13.34
N GLN A 205 -13.85 -0.97 -13.05
CA GLN A 205 -14.50 0.14 -13.74
C GLN A 205 -13.75 1.47 -13.51
N ILE A 206 -13.27 1.73 -12.30
CA ILE A 206 -12.48 2.93 -12.00
C ILE A 206 -11.19 2.93 -12.82
N VAL A 207 -10.48 1.80 -12.87
CA VAL A 207 -9.23 1.70 -13.63
C VAL A 207 -9.48 1.92 -15.12
N GLU A 208 -10.50 1.28 -15.70
CA GLU A 208 -10.90 1.45 -17.11
C GLU A 208 -11.23 2.92 -17.42
N ASN A 209 -12.03 3.59 -16.58
CA ASN A 209 -12.36 5.00 -16.75
C ASN A 209 -11.13 5.94 -16.66
N VAL A 210 -10.18 5.63 -15.77
CA VAL A 210 -8.91 6.37 -15.68
C VAL A 210 -8.09 6.20 -16.95
N ILE A 211 -7.97 4.97 -17.47
CA ILE A 211 -7.25 4.66 -18.71
C ILE A 211 -7.84 5.43 -19.88
N GLU A 212 -9.17 5.38 -20.05
CA GLU A 212 -9.89 6.06 -21.10
C GLU A 212 -9.69 7.59 -21.01
N LYS A 213 -9.90 8.16 -19.82
CA LYS A 213 -9.81 9.60 -19.61
C LYS A 213 -8.38 10.14 -19.72
N ALA A 214 -7.38 9.36 -19.34
CA ALA A 214 -5.97 9.69 -19.49
C ALA A 214 -5.44 9.41 -20.90
N GLU A 215 -6.23 8.75 -21.75
CA GLU A 215 -5.86 8.36 -23.12
C GLU A 215 -4.53 7.59 -23.15
N ILE A 216 -4.33 6.66 -22.22
CA ILE A 216 -3.13 5.80 -22.18
C ILE A 216 -3.40 4.46 -22.89
N PRO A 217 -2.34 3.79 -23.43
CA PRO A 217 -2.50 2.50 -24.09
C PRO A 217 -3.05 1.44 -23.13
N ALA A 218 -4.25 0.93 -23.40
CA ALA A 218 -4.95 0.00 -22.52
C ALA A 218 -4.19 -1.32 -22.32
N GLU A 219 -3.45 -1.78 -23.34
CA GLU A 219 -2.62 -2.98 -23.29
C GLU A 219 -1.43 -2.87 -22.33
N LYS A 220 -1.08 -1.64 -21.92
CA LYS A 220 0.00 -1.34 -20.97
C LYS A 220 -0.51 -1.02 -19.56
N ALA A 221 -1.81 -1.04 -19.35
CA ALA A 221 -2.47 -0.73 -18.08
C ALA A 221 -3.41 -1.87 -17.66
N PRO A 222 -2.91 -2.91 -16.99
CA PRO A 222 -3.73 -4.06 -16.58
C PRO A 222 -4.92 -3.66 -15.69
N THR A 223 -6.10 -4.23 -15.98
CA THR A 223 -7.35 -3.99 -15.24
C THR A 223 -7.87 -5.25 -14.56
N ASP A 224 -7.24 -6.40 -14.79
CA ASP A 224 -7.67 -7.72 -14.33
C ASP A 224 -7.09 -8.11 -12.96
N VAL A 225 -6.10 -7.38 -12.48
CA VAL A 225 -5.45 -7.63 -11.17
C VAL A 225 -6.46 -7.53 -10.03
N PHE A 226 -7.41 -6.57 -10.11
CA PHE A 226 -8.51 -6.49 -9.17
C PHE A 226 -9.36 -7.78 -9.14
N SER A 227 -9.62 -8.38 -10.30
CA SER A 227 -10.43 -9.61 -10.39
C SER A 227 -9.72 -10.84 -9.82
N LYS A 228 -8.39 -10.83 -9.78
CA LYS A 228 -7.55 -11.91 -9.24
C LYS A 228 -7.32 -11.78 -7.74
N TYR A 229 -7.07 -10.55 -7.27
CA TYR A 229 -6.53 -10.31 -5.93
C TYR A 229 -7.33 -9.28 -5.14
N ALA A 230 -8.41 -8.72 -5.70
CA ALA A 230 -9.20 -7.63 -5.13
C ALA A 230 -8.42 -6.32 -4.93
N ASN A 231 -8.97 -5.36 -4.20
CA ASN A 231 -8.29 -4.12 -3.81
C ASN A 231 -7.43 -4.36 -2.56
N ASN A 232 -6.13 -4.45 -2.76
CA ASN A 232 -5.14 -4.62 -1.68
C ASN A 232 -4.63 -3.28 -1.14
N SER A 233 -5.41 -2.20 -1.30
CA SER A 233 -5.05 -0.86 -0.84
C SER A 233 -3.66 -0.45 -1.33
N THR A 234 -2.72 -0.24 -0.41
CA THR A 234 -1.35 0.20 -0.66
C THR A 234 -0.56 -0.74 -1.59
N ASN A 235 -0.83 -2.05 -1.52
CA ASN A 235 -0.13 -3.05 -2.33
C ASN A 235 -0.63 -3.15 -3.77
N SER A 236 -1.77 -2.57 -4.12
CA SER A 236 -2.41 -2.81 -5.41
C SER A 236 -1.54 -2.46 -6.62
N VAL A 237 -0.75 -1.39 -6.54
CA VAL A 237 0.18 -1.01 -7.63
C VAL A 237 1.37 -1.97 -7.74
N VAL A 238 1.84 -2.51 -6.62
CA VAL A 238 2.91 -3.53 -6.60
C VAL A 238 2.38 -4.85 -7.16
N MET A 239 1.14 -5.22 -6.82
CA MET A 239 0.50 -6.40 -7.37
C MET A 239 0.39 -6.35 -8.90
N VAL A 240 0.13 -5.16 -9.47
CA VAL A 240 0.15 -4.98 -10.94
C VAL A 240 1.52 -5.30 -11.52
N LEU A 241 2.60 -4.84 -10.87
CA LEU A 241 3.97 -5.14 -11.29
C LEU A 241 4.29 -6.64 -11.14
N CYS A 242 3.99 -7.22 -9.97
CA CYS A 242 4.33 -8.61 -9.67
C CYS A 242 3.51 -9.62 -10.47
N ASP A 243 2.32 -9.25 -10.97
CA ASP A 243 1.47 -10.09 -11.83
C ASP A 243 1.94 -10.11 -13.30
N GLN A 244 2.94 -9.30 -13.66
CA GLN A 244 3.51 -9.34 -15.01
C GLN A 244 4.33 -10.63 -15.23
N PRO A 245 4.39 -11.12 -16.48
CA PRO A 245 5.25 -12.25 -16.81
C PRO A 245 6.70 -12.05 -16.33
N GLU A 246 7.32 -13.10 -15.82
CA GLU A 246 8.67 -13.07 -15.27
C GLU A 246 9.72 -12.54 -16.27
N ASN A 247 9.48 -12.75 -17.55
CA ASN A 247 10.35 -12.30 -18.65
C ASN A 247 9.90 -10.97 -19.29
N ALA A 248 8.97 -10.24 -18.69
CA ALA A 248 8.52 -8.96 -19.21
C ALA A 248 9.64 -7.92 -19.07
N GLU A 249 9.95 -7.23 -20.16
CA GLU A 249 10.90 -6.11 -20.14
C GLU A 249 10.18 -4.83 -19.70
N LEU A 250 10.15 -4.58 -18.40
CA LEU A 250 9.46 -3.44 -17.79
C LEU A 250 10.48 -2.35 -17.40
N LYS A 251 11.06 -1.69 -18.39
CA LYS A 251 12.07 -0.65 -18.15
C LYS A 251 11.41 0.64 -17.66
N LYS A 252 10.52 1.21 -18.46
CA LYS A 252 9.82 2.45 -18.13
C LYS A 252 8.47 2.16 -17.48
N THR A 253 8.42 2.17 -16.17
CA THR A 253 7.21 1.89 -15.40
C THR A 253 6.70 3.14 -14.69
N ILE A 254 5.39 3.35 -14.73
CA ILE A 254 4.70 4.39 -13.96
C ILE A 254 3.81 3.71 -12.93
N PHE A 255 4.05 4.00 -11.64
CA PHE A 255 3.11 3.71 -10.57
C PHE A 255 2.23 4.94 -10.35
N CYS A 256 0.91 4.75 -10.32
CA CYS A 256 -0.06 5.81 -10.09
C CYS A 256 -1.07 5.37 -9.04
N ALA A 257 -1.09 6.03 -7.89
CA ALA A 257 -1.91 5.66 -6.75
C ALA A 257 -2.60 6.88 -6.13
N PHE A 258 -3.83 6.67 -5.68
CA PHE A 258 -4.71 7.72 -5.14
C PHE A 258 -5.73 7.10 -4.19
N GLY A 259 -6.22 7.86 -3.21
CA GLY A 259 -7.23 7.40 -2.27
C GLY A 259 -7.31 8.16 -0.97
N ILE A 260 -7.40 7.40 0.12
CA ILE A 260 -7.57 7.93 1.47
C ILE A 260 -6.54 9.01 1.80
N GLY A 261 -7.11 10.17 2.45
CA GLY A 261 -6.34 11.34 2.83
C GLY A 261 -7.15 12.62 2.64
N LEU A 262 -7.64 13.03 1.45
CA LEU A 262 -7.33 12.41 0.16
C LEU A 262 -5.87 12.64 -0.20
N SER A 263 -5.24 11.63 -0.75
CA SER A 263 -3.84 11.72 -1.16
C SER A 263 -3.58 10.97 -2.46
N TRP A 264 -2.57 11.39 -3.18
CA TRP A 264 -2.16 10.76 -4.43
C TRP A 264 -0.68 10.86 -4.66
N GLY A 265 -0.17 9.98 -5.49
CA GLY A 265 1.21 10.03 -5.95
C GLY A 265 1.41 9.21 -7.21
N ALA A 266 2.30 9.67 -8.05
CA ALA A 266 2.84 8.90 -9.15
C ALA A 266 4.35 8.95 -9.17
N THR A 267 4.96 7.86 -9.63
CA THR A 267 6.39 7.81 -9.90
C THR A 267 6.62 7.18 -11.27
N ALA A 268 7.51 7.80 -12.04
CA ALA A 268 8.08 7.24 -13.26
C ALA A 268 9.48 6.74 -12.93
N VAL A 269 9.72 5.45 -13.10
CA VAL A 269 10.96 4.80 -12.67
C VAL A 269 11.50 3.85 -13.74
N ASP A 270 12.82 3.86 -13.90
CA ASP A 270 13.53 2.89 -14.72
C ASP A 270 13.78 1.61 -13.89
N LEU A 271 13.09 0.54 -14.23
CA LEU A 271 13.19 -0.77 -13.59
C LEU A 271 14.13 -1.74 -14.33
N THR A 272 15.03 -1.26 -15.18
CA THR A 272 16.00 -2.11 -15.87
C THR A 272 16.80 -2.95 -14.87
N GLY A 273 16.78 -4.28 -15.04
CA GLY A 273 17.43 -5.22 -14.13
C GLY A 273 16.70 -5.46 -12.82
N LEU A 274 15.42 -5.07 -12.73
CA LEU A 274 14.57 -5.43 -11.60
C LEU A 274 14.51 -6.96 -11.46
N TYR A 275 14.71 -7.44 -10.25
CA TYR A 275 14.29 -8.78 -9.87
C TYR A 275 12.82 -8.72 -9.44
N ASN A 276 11.94 -9.38 -10.19
CA ASN A 276 10.53 -9.53 -9.84
C ASN A 276 10.31 -10.94 -9.26
N GLY A 277 10.09 -11.02 -7.95
CA GLY A 277 9.83 -12.28 -7.25
C GLY A 277 8.44 -12.88 -7.48
N GLY A 278 7.59 -12.20 -8.28
CA GLY A 278 6.22 -12.63 -8.55
C GLY A 278 5.31 -12.57 -7.32
N ILE A 279 4.20 -13.29 -7.39
CA ILE A 279 3.18 -13.36 -6.33
C ILE A 279 3.14 -14.76 -5.74
N SER A 280 3.16 -14.85 -4.43
CA SER A 280 3.00 -16.10 -3.69
C SER A 280 1.86 -16.03 -2.68
N THR A 281 1.27 -17.17 -2.36
CA THR A 281 0.25 -17.25 -1.32
C THR A 281 0.91 -17.32 0.04
N TYR A 282 0.50 -16.44 0.96
CA TYR A 282 0.95 -16.48 2.34
C TYR A 282 0.44 -17.74 3.06
N VAL A 283 1.36 -18.47 3.66
CA VAL A 283 1.03 -19.60 4.53
C VAL A 283 1.42 -19.22 5.97
N PRO A 284 0.45 -19.13 6.90
CA PRO A 284 0.75 -18.78 8.29
C PRO A 284 1.73 -19.78 8.91
N PRO A 285 2.69 -19.31 9.73
CA PRO A 285 3.56 -20.19 10.48
C PRO A 285 2.76 -21.14 11.39
N VAL A 286 3.19 -22.40 11.47
CA VAL A 286 2.54 -23.45 12.29
C VAL A 286 2.43 -23.05 13.77
N ASN A 287 3.39 -22.26 14.25
CA ASN A 287 3.49 -21.85 15.66
C ASN A 287 2.84 -20.48 15.95
N ARG A 288 2.04 -19.94 15.03
CA ARG A 288 1.34 -18.67 15.28
C ARG A 288 0.35 -18.83 16.43
N MET A 289 0.51 -18.01 17.46
CA MET A 289 -0.45 -17.96 18.58
C MET A 289 -1.83 -17.56 18.07
N ASN A 290 -2.86 -18.31 18.50
CA ASN A 290 -4.24 -17.89 18.31
C ASN A 290 -4.58 -16.71 19.25
N ARG A 291 -5.79 -16.13 19.11
CA ARG A 291 -6.22 -14.97 19.89
C ARG A 291 -6.15 -15.21 21.40
N GLU A 292 -6.58 -16.38 21.87
CA GLU A 292 -6.59 -16.72 23.30
C GLU A 292 -5.18 -16.85 23.85
N GLN A 293 -4.29 -17.49 23.11
CA GLN A 293 -2.87 -17.61 23.47
C GLN A 293 -2.18 -16.25 23.51
N GLN A 294 -2.52 -15.33 22.58
CA GLN A 294 -2.00 -13.97 22.62
C GLN A 294 -2.47 -13.21 23.87
N ILE A 295 -3.75 -13.29 24.21
CA ILE A 295 -4.29 -12.67 25.42
C ILE A 295 -3.58 -13.21 26.66
N GLU A 296 -3.42 -14.54 26.76
CA GLU A 296 -2.72 -15.18 27.88
C GLU A 296 -1.25 -14.75 27.97
N HIS A 297 -0.58 -14.66 26.81
CA HIS A 297 0.80 -14.17 26.72
C HIS A 297 0.94 -12.76 27.32
N TRP A 298 0.06 -11.83 26.90
CA TRP A 298 0.12 -10.45 27.41
C TRP A 298 -0.24 -10.34 28.88
N ILE A 299 -1.18 -11.16 29.39
CA ILE A 299 -1.50 -11.22 30.83
C ILE A 299 -0.27 -11.70 31.61
N LYS A 300 0.41 -12.75 31.18
CA LYS A 300 1.64 -13.25 31.82
C LYS A 300 2.73 -12.18 31.78
N HIS A 301 2.96 -11.57 30.59
CA HIS A 301 3.93 -10.51 30.44
C HIS A 301 3.67 -9.33 31.41
N PHE A 302 2.42 -8.90 31.53
CA PHE A 302 2.03 -7.85 32.48
C PHE A 302 2.33 -8.23 33.94
N LYS A 303 2.15 -9.52 34.30
CA LYS A 303 2.45 -10.02 35.64
C LYS A 303 3.94 -10.27 35.88
N GLY A 304 4.78 -10.21 34.87
CA GLY A 304 6.20 -10.53 34.94
C GLY A 304 6.49 -12.05 35.08
N GLU A 305 5.62 -12.89 34.51
CA GLU A 305 5.70 -14.37 34.49
C GLU A 305 6.33 -14.89 33.20
#